data_86f0f297669790bb69dea18199d25fa1
#
_entry.id   86f0f297669790bb69dea18199d25fa1
#
_cell.length_a   1.000
_cell.length_b   1.000
_cell.length_c   1.000
_cell.angle_alpha   90.00
_cell.angle_beta   90.00
_cell.angle_gamma   90.00
#
_symmetry.space_group_name_H-M   'P 1'
#
loop_
_entity.id
_entity.type
_entity.pdbx_description
1 polymer ?
#
loop_
_entity_poly.entity_id
_entity_poly.type
_entity_poly.pdbx_seq_one_letter_code
_entity_poly.pdbx_strand_id
1 'polypeptide(L)'
;MNESPNRVLKLGVNIDHVATLRQARYALMPEAHNSEPSLLAAAHEVEAVGADSITIHLRQDRRHIQDRDVYELREKIHTKLNLEMGNTREILDIALEVKPHFVCLVPENRQEITTEGGLNVLGADASLGEAIQALQENGAKVSLFVDPEPDQIAASIELGTDMIELHTGAFANAAPEGGEKELFLLQKAALQAHEAGIQVNAGHGITLINLPKLMQMPCLAELNVGHHLVARALFGLSLIHISEPTRQDRI
;
A
#
# COMPACT_ATOMS: atom_id res chain seq x y z
N MET A 1 6.09 13.45 31.73
CA MET A 1 6.67 13.52 30.38
C MET A 1 7.37 12.19 30.15
N ASN A 2 6.67 11.24 29.55
CA ASN A 2 7.28 9.99 29.10
C ASN A 2 7.72 10.21 27.66
N GLU A 3 9.01 10.35 27.44
CA GLU A 3 9.60 10.23 26.11
C GLU A 3 9.32 8.81 25.63
N SER A 4 8.39 8.67 24.68
CA SER A 4 8.22 7.43 23.93
C SER A 4 9.55 7.10 23.26
N PRO A 5 10.02 5.83 23.32
CA PRO A 5 11.23 5.46 22.60
C PRO A 5 11.05 5.85 21.14
N ASN A 6 12.11 6.38 20.51
CA ASN A 6 12.16 6.80 19.10
C ASN A 6 11.55 5.69 18.21
N ARG A 7 10.25 5.76 17.97
CA ARG A 7 9.57 4.83 17.09
C ARG A 7 9.86 5.27 15.67
N VAL A 8 10.74 4.57 14.99
CA VAL A 8 11.07 4.84 13.60
C VAL A 8 9.81 4.54 12.77
N LEU A 9 9.25 5.57 12.12
CA LEU A 9 8.16 5.40 11.17
C LEU A 9 8.68 4.61 9.97
N LYS A 10 7.96 3.57 9.59
CA LYS A 10 8.30 2.73 8.44
C LYS A 10 7.71 3.29 7.15
N LEU A 11 8.37 2.96 6.05
CA LEU A 11 7.94 3.29 4.70
C LEU A 11 7.66 2.02 3.90
N GLY A 12 6.39 1.82 3.56
CA GLY A 12 5.95 0.89 2.53
C GLY A 12 5.83 1.62 1.19
N VAL A 13 6.38 1.05 0.14
CA VAL A 13 6.31 1.63 -1.20
C VAL A 13 5.43 0.78 -2.11
N ASN A 14 4.30 1.36 -2.54
CA ASN A 14 3.42 0.72 -3.51
C ASN A 14 3.94 0.96 -4.93
N ILE A 15 4.20 -0.13 -5.67
CA ILE A 15 4.76 -0.12 -7.02
C ILE A 15 3.75 -0.47 -8.12
N ASP A 16 2.43 -0.44 -7.83
CA ASP A 16 1.39 -0.78 -8.81
C ASP A 16 1.46 0.06 -10.07
N HIS A 17 1.80 1.36 -9.96
CA HIS A 17 1.87 2.24 -11.12
C HIS A 17 3.07 1.96 -12.02
N VAL A 18 4.11 1.27 -11.53
CA VAL A 18 5.16 0.68 -12.39
C VAL A 18 4.54 -0.41 -13.26
N ALA A 19 3.71 -1.27 -12.69
CA ALA A 19 2.96 -2.27 -13.45
C ALA A 19 1.95 -1.63 -14.40
N THR A 20 1.26 -0.55 -14.00
CA THR A 20 0.34 0.19 -14.88
C THR A 20 1.07 0.67 -16.13
N LEU A 21 2.27 1.23 -15.99
CA LEU A 21 3.07 1.68 -17.13
C LEU A 21 3.47 0.52 -18.04
N ARG A 22 3.89 -0.62 -17.48
CA ARG A 22 4.16 -1.85 -18.24
C ARG A 22 2.93 -2.31 -19.01
N GLN A 23 1.79 -2.40 -18.34
CA GLN A 23 0.54 -2.89 -18.95
C GLN A 23 -0.02 -1.95 -20.01
N ALA A 24 0.27 -0.65 -19.95
CA ALA A 24 -0.10 0.28 -21.03
C ALA A 24 0.44 -0.14 -22.40
N ARG A 25 1.57 -0.88 -22.45
CA ARG A 25 2.19 -1.36 -23.69
C ARG A 25 2.09 -2.88 -23.87
N TYR A 26 2.25 -3.64 -22.78
CA TYR A 26 2.50 -5.09 -22.87
C TYR A 26 1.32 -5.95 -22.41
N ALA A 27 0.13 -5.38 -22.14
CA ALA A 27 -1.03 -6.14 -21.68
C ALA A 27 -1.38 -7.33 -22.61
N LEU A 28 -1.23 -7.16 -23.93
CA LEU A 28 -1.50 -8.21 -24.93
C LEU A 28 -0.26 -9.05 -25.29
N MET A 29 0.87 -8.80 -24.64
CA MET A 29 2.15 -9.47 -24.88
C MET A 29 2.82 -9.86 -23.55
N PRO A 30 2.16 -10.66 -22.72
CA PRO A 30 2.64 -10.94 -21.36
C PRO A 30 4.01 -11.64 -21.32
N GLU A 31 4.35 -12.40 -22.38
CA GLU A 31 5.61 -13.13 -22.51
C GLU A 31 6.71 -12.34 -23.24
N ALA A 32 6.52 -11.04 -23.52
CA ALA A 32 7.53 -10.24 -24.17
C ALA A 32 8.79 -10.12 -23.30
N HIS A 33 9.92 -10.61 -23.78
CA HIS A 33 11.20 -10.60 -23.06
C HIS A 33 11.75 -9.19 -22.80
N ASN A 34 11.26 -8.19 -23.52
CA ASN A 34 11.57 -6.77 -23.35
C ASN A 34 10.43 -6.01 -22.63
N SER A 35 9.63 -6.71 -21.86
CA SER A 35 8.52 -6.12 -21.10
C SER A 35 9.05 -5.19 -20.01
N GLU A 36 8.90 -3.89 -20.21
CA GLU A 36 9.35 -2.83 -19.31
C GLU A 36 8.18 -1.91 -18.89
N PRO A 37 8.31 -1.28 -17.70
CA PRO A 37 9.35 -1.44 -16.70
C PRO A 37 9.26 -2.77 -15.92
N SER A 38 10.41 -3.27 -15.45
CA SER A 38 10.47 -4.44 -14.58
C SER A 38 10.04 -4.07 -13.16
N LEU A 39 9.07 -4.80 -12.60
CA LEU A 39 8.62 -4.63 -11.21
C LEU A 39 9.69 -5.04 -10.22
N LEU A 40 10.41 -6.13 -10.51
CA LEU A 40 11.50 -6.59 -9.65
C LEU A 40 12.64 -5.56 -9.59
N ALA A 41 13.00 -4.96 -10.74
CA ALA A 41 14.01 -3.90 -10.75
C ALA A 41 13.54 -2.68 -9.93
N ALA A 42 12.28 -2.27 -10.07
CA ALA A 42 11.73 -1.19 -9.28
C ALA A 42 11.71 -1.51 -7.77
N ALA A 43 11.38 -2.75 -7.39
CA ALA A 43 11.43 -3.20 -6.00
C ALA A 43 12.86 -3.12 -5.43
N HIS A 44 13.87 -3.58 -6.16
CA HIS A 44 15.27 -3.51 -5.71
C HIS A 44 15.77 -2.07 -5.58
N GLU A 45 15.39 -1.15 -6.49
CA GLU A 45 15.72 0.27 -6.36
C GLU A 45 15.11 0.88 -5.09
N VAL A 46 13.87 0.52 -4.78
CA VAL A 46 13.16 0.98 -3.57
C VAL A 46 13.80 0.39 -2.31
N GLU A 47 14.20 -0.88 -2.33
CA GLU A 47 14.94 -1.52 -1.23
C GLU A 47 16.30 -0.86 -1.00
N ALA A 48 17.01 -0.53 -2.07
CA ALA A 48 18.35 0.09 -1.99
C ALA A 48 18.33 1.47 -1.31
N VAL A 49 17.21 2.18 -1.35
CA VAL A 49 17.02 3.47 -0.67
C VAL A 49 16.39 3.34 0.72
N GLY A 50 16.13 2.13 1.20
CA GLY A 50 15.76 1.85 2.58
C GLY A 50 14.25 1.76 2.85
N ALA A 51 13.44 1.38 1.88
CA ALA A 51 12.04 1.04 2.14
C ALA A 51 11.95 -0.19 3.06
N ASP A 52 10.96 -0.20 3.94
CA ASP A 52 10.72 -1.29 4.90
C ASP A 52 9.84 -2.40 4.32
N SER A 53 9.00 -2.05 3.35
CA SER A 53 8.10 -3.00 2.65
C SER A 53 7.83 -2.58 1.21
N ILE A 54 7.54 -3.57 0.37
CA ILE A 54 7.01 -3.38 -0.99
C ILE A 54 5.53 -3.73 -0.94
N THR A 55 4.70 -2.81 -1.40
CA THR A 55 3.25 -2.99 -1.50
C THR A 55 2.85 -3.17 -2.96
N ILE A 56 2.02 -4.17 -3.22
CA ILE A 56 1.40 -4.43 -4.53
C ILE A 56 -0.06 -4.81 -4.33
N HIS A 57 -0.92 -4.43 -5.27
CA HIS A 57 -2.33 -4.78 -5.27
C HIS A 57 -2.64 -5.76 -6.41
N LEU A 58 -2.88 -7.03 -6.08
CA LEU A 58 -3.39 -8.01 -7.03
C LEU A 58 -4.91 -7.88 -7.15
N ARG A 59 -5.36 -7.04 -8.08
CA ARG A 59 -6.79 -6.85 -8.35
C ARG A 59 -7.39 -8.05 -9.08
N GLN A 60 -8.67 -8.32 -8.86
CA GLN A 60 -9.39 -9.39 -9.53
C GLN A 60 -9.34 -9.26 -11.07
N ASP A 61 -9.33 -8.05 -11.60
CA ASP A 61 -9.28 -7.79 -13.05
C ASP A 61 -7.86 -7.74 -13.64
N ARG A 62 -6.82 -7.92 -12.81
CA ARG A 62 -5.40 -7.93 -13.25
C ARG A 62 -5.00 -6.73 -14.12
N ARG A 63 -5.59 -5.54 -13.89
CA ARG A 63 -5.33 -4.37 -14.74
C ARG A 63 -3.87 -3.86 -14.69
N HIS A 64 -3.12 -4.22 -13.66
CA HIS A 64 -1.69 -3.86 -13.52
C HIS A 64 -0.86 -5.04 -13.01
N ILE A 65 -0.85 -5.35 -11.72
CA ILE A 65 -0.15 -6.50 -11.16
C ILE A 65 -0.76 -7.79 -11.72
N GLN A 66 0.11 -8.73 -12.11
CA GLN A 66 -0.24 -10.06 -12.60
C GLN A 66 0.13 -11.10 -11.55
N ASP A 67 -0.48 -12.28 -11.61
CA ASP A 67 -0.21 -13.38 -10.65
C ASP A 67 1.29 -13.68 -10.57
N ARG A 68 1.97 -13.79 -11.71
CA ARG A 68 3.42 -14.05 -11.77
C ARG A 68 4.25 -13.00 -11.02
N ASP A 69 3.82 -11.74 -11.01
CA ASP A 69 4.54 -10.67 -10.32
C ASP A 69 4.53 -10.90 -8.81
N VAL A 70 3.41 -11.41 -8.26
CA VAL A 70 3.26 -11.69 -6.84
C VAL A 70 4.22 -12.78 -6.41
N TYR A 71 4.29 -13.89 -7.17
CA TYR A 71 5.21 -15.00 -6.91
C TYR A 71 6.67 -14.54 -7.03
N GLU A 72 7.01 -13.83 -8.12
CA GLU A 72 8.37 -13.36 -8.36
C GLU A 72 8.86 -12.40 -7.27
N LEU A 73 8.05 -11.41 -6.91
CA LEU A 73 8.41 -10.46 -5.85
C LEU A 73 8.55 -11.16 -4.51
N ARG A 74 7.62 -12.08 -4.17
CA ARG A 74 7.71 -12.82 -2.90
C ARG A 74 8.99 -13.62 -2.76
N GLU A 75 9.48 -14.20 -3.85
CA GLU A 75 10.72 -14.99 -3.89
C GLU A 75 11.99 -14.13 -3.85
N LYS A 76 11.97 -12.97 -4.53
CA LYS A 76 13.22 -12.27 -4.89
C LYS A 76 13.47 -10.96 -4.13
N ILE A 77 12.48 -10.37 -3.47
CA ILE A 77 12.70 -9.17 -2.64
C ILE A 77 13.30 -9.54 -1.29
N HIS A 78 14.01 -8.61 -0.68
CA HIS A 78 14.66 -8.79 0.62
C HIS A 78 13.87 -8.20 1.78
N THR A 79 13.00 -7.23 1.49
CA THR A 79 12.09 -6.59 2.44
C THR A 79 10.79 -7.38 2.62
N LYS A 80 9.81 -6.78 3.27
CA LYS A 80 8.50 -7.38 3.45
C LYS A 80 7.62 -7.17 2.21
N LEU A 81 6.91 -8.21 1.77
CA LEU A 81 5.84 -8.08 0.80
C LEU A 81 4.52 -7.79 1.52
N ASN A 82 3.88 -6.68 1.18
CA ASN A 82 2.52 -6.36 1.54
C ASN A 82 1.63 -6.56 0.31
N LEU A 83 0.72 -7.52 0.38
CA LEU A 83 -0.23 -7.82 -0.69
C LEU A 83 -1.57 -7.17 -0.39
N GLU A 84 -1.93 -6.14 -1.16
CA GLU A 84 -3.30 -5.62 -1.17
C GLU A 84 -4.19 -6.51 -2.03
N MET A 85 -5.39 -6.83 -1.53
CA MET A 85 -6.33 -7.70 -2.25
C MET A 85 -7.78 -7.46 -1.83
N GLY A 86 -8.69 -7.71 -2.76
CA GLY A 86 -10.11 -7.88 -2.44
C GLY A 86 -10.37 -9.25 -1.80
N ASN A 87 -11.42 -9.34 -0.98
CA ASN A 87 -11.82 -10.59 -0.36
C ASN A 87 -12.58 -11.48 -1.36
N THR A 88 -11.86 -12.05 -2.32
CA THR A 88 -12.40 -13.04 -3.26
C THR A 88 -11.70 -14.37 -3.09
N ARG A 89 -12.41 -15.48 -3.33
CA ARG A 89 -11.85 -16.81 -3.17
C ARG A 89 -10.60 -17.04 -4.00
N GLU A 90 -10.61 -16.59 -5.26
CA GLU A 90 -9.50 -16.74 -6.19
C GLU A 90 -8.22 -16.06 -5.67
N ILE A 91 -8.32 -14.79 -5.22
CA ILE A 91 -7.16 -14.04 -4.74
C ILE A 91 -6.71 -14.55 -3.36
N LEU A 92 -7.65 -14.96 -2.51
CA LEU A 92 -7.32 -15.57 -1.23
C LEU A 92 -6.50 -16.86 -1.41
N ASP A 93 -6.87 -17.73 -2.36
CA ASP A 93 -6.12 -18.94 -2.65
C ASP A 93 -4.68 -18.63 -3.10
N ILE A 94 -4.47 -17.60 -3.93
CA ILE A 94 -3.13 -17.12 -4.32
C ILE A 94 -2.37 -16.59 -3.09
N ALA A 95 -3.00 -15.78 -2.25
CA ALA A 95 -2.36 -15.25 -1.05
C ALA A 95 -1.91 -16.35 -0.08
N LEU A 96 -2.75 -17.39 0.09
CA LEU A 96 -2.42 -18.57 0.92
C LEU A 96 -1.26 -19.39 0.37
N GLU A 97 -1.12 -19.48 -0.97
CA GLU A 97 -0.01 -20.15 -1.62
C GLU A 97 1.29 -19.36 -1.52
N VAL A 98 1.24 -18.06 -1.86
CA VAL A 98 2.40 -17.13 -1.90
C VAL A 98 2.96 -16.84 -0.51
N LYS A 99 2.10 -16.78 0.51
CA LYS A 99 2.46 -16.46 1.91
C LYS A 99 3.18 -15.11 2.03
N PRO A 100 2.54 -14.00 1.65
CA PRO A 100 3.11 -12.67 1.83
C PRO A 100 3.30 -12.39 3.33
N HIS A 101 4.16 -11.44 3.67
CA HIS A 101 4.40 -11.08 5.07
C HIS A 101 3.21 -10.31 5.66
N PHE A 102 2.61 -9.46 4.83
CA PHE A 102 1.42 -8.68 5.17
C PHE A 102 0.37 -8.86 4.08
N VAL A 103 -0.89 -8.85 4.48
CA VAL A 103 -2.04 -8.76 3.57
C VAL A 103 -2.88 -7.57 4.01
N CYS A 104 -3.20 -6.68 3.08
CA CYS A 104 -4.15 -5.60 3.31
C CYS A 104 -5.43 -5.87 2.52
N LEU A 105 -6.53 -6.10 3.23
CA LEU A 105 -7.84 -6.29 2.60
C LEU A 105 -8.45 -4.93 2.24
N VAL A 106 -8.71 -4.75 0.96
CA VAL A 106 -9.20 -3.48 0.37
C VAL A 106 -10.52 -3.69 -0.36
N PRO A 107 -11.38 -2.66 -0.51
CA PRO A 107 -12.55 -2.76 -1.36
C PRO A 107 -12.12 -2.82 -2.84
N GLU A 108 -12.83 -3.61 -3.64
CA GLU A 108 -12.64 -3.65 -5.09
C GLU A 108 -13.95 -3.35 -5.81
N ASN A 109 -14.04 -2.16 -6.38
CA ASN A 109 -15.09 -1.80 -7.32
C ASN A 109 -14.55 -1.82 -8.75
N ARG A 110 -15.26 -2.48 -9.67
CA ARG A 110 -14.82 -2.63 -11.07
C ARG A 110 -14.73 -1.32 -11.83
N GLN A 111 -15.40 -0.27 -11.38
CA GLN A 111 -15.51 1.01 -12.07
C GLN A 111 -14.46 2.05 -11.65
N GLU A 112 -13.72 1.82 -10.57
CA GLU A 112 -12.75 2.76 -10.04
C GLU A 112 -11.34 2.48 -10.57
N ILE A 113 -10.61 3.56 -10.93
CA ILE A 113 -9.22 3.47 -11.36
C ILE A 113 -8.33 3.21 -10.12
N THR A 114 -8.70 3.80 -8.99
CA THR A 114 -8.06 3.59 -7.68
C THR A 114 -9.15 3.32 -6.64
N THR A 115 -8.77 2.80 -5.46
CA THR A 115 -9.68 2.62 -4.34
C THR A 115 -10.09 3.99 -3.77
N GLU A 116 -11.33 4.41 -4.01
CA GLU A 116 -11.89 5.64 -3.44
C GLU A 116 -12.77 5.30 -2.24
N GLY A 117 -12.17 5.17 -1.06
CA GLY A 117 -12.85 4.84 0.20
C GLY A 117 -12.33 3.56 0.83
N GLY A 118 -12.58 3.41 2.13
CA GLY A 118 -12.20 2.24 2.90
C GLY A 118 -13.15 1.06 2.70
N LEU A 119 -12.69 -0.12 3.13
CA LEU A 119 -13.50 -1.33 3.21
C LEU A 119 -14.67 -1.12 4.18
N ASN A 120 -15.87 -1.46 3.77
CA ASN A 120 -17.03 -1.46 4.66
C ASN A 120 -17.05 -2.73 5.52
N VAL A 121 -16.36 -2.67 6.65
CA VAL A 121 -16.24 -3.80 7.58
C VAL A 121 -17.55 -4.13 8.25
N LEU A 122 -18.34 -3.12 8.63
CA LEU A 122 -19.68 -3.30 9.23
C LEU A 122 -20.66 -4.01 8.30
N GLY A 123 -20.55 -3.79 7.01
CA GLY A 123 -21.42 -4.40 6.00
C GLY A 123 -20.88 -5.72 5.46
N ALA A 124 -19.74 -6.20 5.93
CA ALA A 124 -19.13 -7.44 5.48
C ALA A 124 -19.89 -8.67 6.01
N ASP A 125 -19.91 -9.71 5.22
CA ASP A 125 -20.41 -11.01 5.67
C ASP A 125 -19.32 -11.82 6.40
N ALA A 126 -19.66 -13.01 6.85
CA ALA A 126 -18.76 -13.89 7.60
C ALA A 126 -17.47 -14.24 6.84
N SER A 127 -17.47 -14.16 5.51
CA SER A 127 -16.31 -14.51 4.68
C SER A 127 -15.08 -13.61 4.95
N LEU A 128 -15.31 -12.36 5.38
CA LEU A 128 -14.22 -11.47 5.76
C LEU A 128 -13.47 -12.00 6.99
N GLY A 129 -14.19 -12.38 8.04
CA GLY A 129 -13.58 -12.97 9.24
C GLY A 129 -12.87 -14.30 8.95
N GLU A 130 -13.48 -15.16 8.12
CA GLU A 130 -12.87 -16.41 7.67
C GLU A 130 -11.57 -16.18 6.90
N ALA A 131 -11.53 -15.19 6.02
CA ALA A 131 -10.32 -14.82 5.27
C ALA A 131 -9.21 -14.30 6.19
N ILE A 132 -9.54 -13.41 7.13
CA ILE A 132 -8.59 -12.90 8.14
C ILE A 132 -7.96 -14.06 8.91
N GLN A 133 -8.80 -14.94 9.44
CA GLN A 133 -8.33 -16.10 10.20
C GLN A 133 -7.42 -17.01 9.36
N ALA A 134 -7.84 -17.35 8.14
CA ALA A 134 -7.06 -18.22 7.25
C ALA A 134 -5.69 -17.63 6.91
N LEU A 135 -5.61 -16.32 6.65
CA LEU A 135 -4.37 -15.60 6.36
C LEU A 135 -3.44 -15.55 7.58
N GLN A 136 -3.99 -15.30 8.78
CA GLN A 136 -3.23 -15.28 10.04
C GLN A 136 -2.70 -16.67 10.39
N GLU A 137 -3.52 -17.72 10.26
CA GLU A 137 -3.09 -19.11 10.47
C GLU A 137 -1.99 -19.54 9.47
N ASN A 138 -2.00 -18.94 8.27
CA ASN A 138 -0.96 -19.14 7.26
C ASN A 138 0.32 -18.32 7.48
N GLY A 139 0.36 -17.47 8.52
CA GLY A 139 1.52 -16.71 8.98
C GLY A 139 1.63 -15.27 8.46
N ALA A 140 0.63 -14.76 7.74
CA ALA A 140 0.57 -13.36 7.36
C ALA A 140 0.03 -12.51 8.53
N LYS A 141 0.46 -11.25 8.62
CA LYS A 141 -0.25 -10.25 9.41
C LYS A 141 -1.27 -9.55 8.53
N VAL A 142 -2.49 -9.44 9.04
CA VAL A 142 -3.61 -8.90 8.28
C VAL A 142 -3.92 -7.46 8.67
N SER A 143 -4.07 -6.60 7.67
CA SER A 143 -4.52 -5.22 7.75
C SER A 143 -5.87 -5.06 7.07
N LEU A 144 -6.71 -4.16 7.57
CA LEU A 144 -7.91 -3.71 6.87
C LEU A 144 -7.73 -2.26 6.45
N PHE A 145 -7.95 -1.96 5.17
CA PHE A 145 -7.95 -0.60 4.64
C PHE A 145 -9.29 0.06 4.91
N VAL A 146 -9.37 1.00 5.85
CA VAL A 146 -10.63 1.53 6.36
C VAL A 146 -10.65 3.05 6.40
N ASP A 147 -11.84 3.61 6.24
CA ASP A 147 -12.08 5.03 6.53
C ASP A 147 -11.97 5.30 8.04
N PRO A 148 -11.58 6.55 8.44
CA PRO A 148 -11.38 6.89 9.85
C PRO A 148 -12.70 7.11 10.60
N GLU A 149 -13.63 6.17 10.48
CA GLU A 149 -14.93 6.16 11.11
C GLU A 149 -14.90 5.27 12.36
N PRO A 150 -15.35 5.76 13.54
CA PRO A 150 -15.26 5.01 14.80
C PRO A 150 -15.86 3.62 14.74
N ASP A 151 -16.98 3.45 14.03
CA ASP A 151 -17.67 2.17 13.92
C ASP A 151 -16.92 1.18 13.02
N GLN A 152 -16.26 1.65 11.95
CA GLN A 152 -15.40 0.82 11.10
C GLN A 152 -14.16 0.34 11.88
N ILE A 153 -13.59 1.23 12.70
CA ILE A 153 -12.46 0.86 13.56
C ILE A 153 -12.88 -0.17 14.62
N ALA A 154 -14.05 0.03 15.28
CA ALA A 154 -14.57 -0.92 16.24
C ALA A 154 -14.81 -2.31 15.62
N ALA A 155 -15.43 -2.36 14.44
CA ALA A 155 -15.66 -3.62 13.71
C ALA A 155 -14.33 -4.30 13.32
N SER A 156 -13.31 -3.54 12.93
CA SER A 156 -11.97 -4.08 12.64
C SER A 156 -11.32 -4.71 13.89
N ILE A 157 -11.50 -4.08 15.04
CA ILE A 157 -11.03 -4.60 16.34
C ILE A 157 -11.74 -5.92 16.68
N GLU A 158 -13.06 -5.98 16.51
CA GLU A 158 -13.87 -7.17 16.78
C GLU A 158 -13.50 -8.36 15.88
N LEU A 159 -13.11 -8.11 14.63
CA LEU A 159 -12.63 -9.14 13.71
C LEU A 159 -11.22 -9.67 14.05
N GLY A 160 -10.52 -9.06 15.02
CA GLY A 160 -9.20 -9.51 15.45
C GLY A 160 -8.09 -9.32 14.43
N THR A 161 -8.17 -8.26 13.61
CA THR A 161 -7.12 -7.92 12.65
C THR A 161 -5.84 -7.47 13.39
N ASP A 162 -4.66 -7.70 12.82
CA ASP A 162 -3.37 -7.29 13.41
C ASP A 162 -3.12 -5.78 13.25
N MET A 163 -3.61 -5.23 12.15
CA MET A 163 -3.35 -3.86 11.72
C MET A 163 -4.59 -3.24 11.07
N ILE A 164 -4.61 -1.93 11.03
CA ILE A 164 -5.44 -1.18 10.09
C ILE A 164 -4.56 -0.27 9.26
N GLU A 165 -4.99 0.00 8.03
CA GLU A 165 -4.48 1.09 7.22
C GLU A 165 -5.56 2.15 7.05
N LEU A 166 -5.36 3.31 7.64
CA LEU A 166 -6.30 4.43 7.55
C LEU A 166 -6.24 5.07 6.16
N HIS A 167 -7.39 5.13 5.50
CA HIS A 167 -7.55 5.79 4.22
C HIS A 167 -7.40 7.31 4.37
N THR A 168 -6.35 7.88 3.78
CA THR A 168 -6.04 9.32 3.89
C THR A 168 -6.52 10.14 2.70
N GLY A 169 -7.30 9.58 1.79
CA GLY A 169 -7.73 10.23 0.55
C GLY A 169 -8.52 11.52 0.78
N ALA A 170 -9.50 11.52 1.69
CA ALA A 170 -10.27 12.73 2.01
C ALA A 170 -9.36 13.85 2.55
N PHE A 171 -8.40 13.52 3.44
CA PHE A 171 -7.39 14.45 3.92
C PHE A 171 -6.50 14.95 2.79
N ALA A 172 -6.01 14.07 1.95
CA ALA A 172 -5.14 14.40 0.83
C ALA A 172 -5.80 15.35 -0.18
N ASN A 173 -7.09 15.17 -0.43
CA ASN A 173 -7.87 16.03 -1.33
C ASN A 173 -8.17 17.40 -0.72
N ALA A 174 -8.23 17.53 0.60
CA ALA A 174 -8.46 18.79 1.30
C ALA A 174 -7.17 19.58 1.59
N ALA A 175 -6.02 18.89 1.73
CA ALA A 175 -4.71 19.52 1.97
C ALA A 175 -4.15 20.16 0.68
N PRO A 176 -3.22 21.16 0.76
CA PRO A 176 -2.55 21.66 1.97
C PRO A 176 -3.30 22.75 2.74
N GLU A 177 -4.25 23.45 2.13
CA GLU A 177 -4.90 24.65 2.72
C GLU A 177 -6.04 24.30 3.68
N GLY A 178 -6.57 23.06 3.59
CA GLY A 178 -7.61 22.51 4.44
C GLY A 178 -7.19 21.19 5.10
N GLY A 179 -8.18 20.36 5.44
CA GLY A 179 -7.96 19.00 5.95
C GLY A 179 -7.78 18.89 7.46
N GLU A 180 -8.05 19.96 8.24
CA GLU A 180 -7.99 19.91 9.70
C GLU A 180 -9.03 18.95 10.27
N LYS A 181 -10.23 18.96 9.71
CA LYS A 181 -11.32 18.06 10.10
C LYS A 181 -10.96 16.60 9.80
N GLU A 182 -10.46 16.37 8.60
CA GLU A 182 -10.07 15.02 8.14
C GLU A 182 -8.88 14.51 8.95
N LEU A 183 -7.87 15.35 9.23
CA LEU A 183 -6.76 15.01 10.11
C LEU A 183 -7.24 14.68 11.53
N PHE A 184 -8.18 15.43 12.07
CA PHE A 184 -8.74 15.16 13.39
C PHE A 184 -9.46 13.80 13.45
N LEU A 185 -10.19 13.41 12.40
CA LEU A 185 -10.81 12.09 12.30
C LEU A 185 -9.75 10.99 12.25
N LEU A 186 -8.71 11.16 11.43
CA LEU A 186 -7.57 10.24 11.37
C LEU A 186 -6.88 10.07 12.74
N GLN A 187 -6.66 11.18 13.45
CA GLN A 187 -6.05 11.15 14.79
C GLN A 187 -6.90 10.37 15.79
N LYS A 188 -8.23 10.57 15.77
CA LYS A 188 -9.15 9.82 16.67
C LYS A 188 -9.16 8.33 16.34
N ALA A 189 -9.26 7.98 15.07
CA ALA A 189 -9.24 6.59 14.62
C ALA A 189 -7.92 5.90 14.99
N ALA A 190 -6.78 6.60 14.82
CA ALA A 190 -5.48 6.10 15.20
C ALA A 190 -5.37 5.81 16.72
N LEU A 191 -5.87 6.70 17.55
CA LEU A 191 -5.88 6.48 19.00
C LEU A 191 -6.77 5.31 19.39
N GLN A 192 -7.99 5.23 18.84
CA GLN A 192 -8.93 4.13 19.11
C GLN A 192 -8.33 2.76 18.78
N ALA A 193 -7.73 2.61 17.61
CA ALA A 193 -7.10 1.36 17.20
C ALA A 193 -5.86 1.03 18.07
N HIS A 194 -5.04 2.04 18.35
CA HIS A 194 -3.85 1.85 19.17
C HIS A 194 -4.17 1.44 20.61
N GLU A 195 -5.19 2.02 21.22
CA GLU A 195 -5.66 1.66 22.57
C GLU A 195 -6.18 0.21 22.64
N ALA A 196 -6.69 -0.31 21.52
CA ALA A 196 -7.07 -1.72 21.38
C ALA A 196 -5.89 -2.65 21.06
N GLY A 197 -4.66 -2.13 20.92
CA GLY A 197 -3.46 -2.92 20.63
C GLY A 197 -3.23 -3.20 19.15
N ILE A 198 -3.98 -2.57 18.25
CA ILE A 198 -3.85 -2.72 16.78
C ILE A 198 -2.80 -1.76 16.24
N GLN A 199 -1.94 -2.23 15.35
CA GLN A 199 -0.98 -1.39 14.64
C GLN A 199 -1.70 -0.47 13.66
N VAL A 200 -1.33 0.81 13.67
CA VAL A 200 -1.91 1.83 12.79
C VAL A 200 -0.95 2.17 11.67
N ASN A 201 -1.36 1.93 10.45
CA ASN A 201 -0.73 2.37 9.21
C ASN A 201 -1.63 3.42 8.54
N ALA A 202 -1.10 4.12 7.54
CA ALA A 202 -1.90 5.05 6.73
C ALA A 202 -1.39 5.06 5.28
N GLY A 203 -2.32 5.23 4.36
CA GLY A 203 -2.03 5.23 2.93
C GLY A 203 -3.06 5.97 2.10
N HIS A 204 -2.75 6.11 0.82
CA HIS A 204 -3.54 6.74 -0.22
C HIS A 204 -3.46 8.27 -0.26
N GLY A 205 -3.03 8.80 -1.40
CA GLY A 205 -2.98 10.26 -1.66
C GLY A 205 -1.85 11.00 -0.94
N ILE A 206 -0.92 10.31 -0.30
CA ILE A 206 0.20 10.93 0.42
C ILE A 206 1.21 11.50 -0.56
N THR A 207 1.61 12.75 -0.32
CA THR A 207 2.59 13.50 -1.12
C THR A 207 3.57 14.24 -0.21
N LEU A 208 4.69 14.71 -0.76
CA LEU A 208 5.62 15.57 0.00
C LEU A 208 4.97 16.87 0.50
N ILE A 209 3.87 17.30 -0.12
CA ILE A 209 3.18 18.56 0.25
C ILE A 209 2.32 18.34 1.50
N ASN A 210 1.56 17.24 1.56
CA ASN A 210 0.63 16.97 2.67
C ASN A 210 1.26 16.16 3.82
N LEU A 211 2.39 15.50 3.59
CA LEU A 211 3.10 14.68 4.57
C LEU A 211 3.41 15.41 5.90
N PRO A 212 3.94 16.66 5.91
CA PRO A 212 4.25 17.34 7.17
C PRO A 212 3.03 17.51 8.08
N LYS A 213 1.84 17.70 7.50
CA LYS A 213 0.58 17.80 8.24
C LYS A 213 0.11 16.42 8.71
N LEU A 214 0.22 15.40 7.87
CA LEU A 214 -0.12 14.01 8.21
C LEU A 214 0.75 13.46 9.35
N MET A 215 2.02 13.86 9.43
CA MET A 215 2.93 13.48 10.51
C MET A 215 2.50 13.94 11.91
N GLN A 216 1.44 14.72 12.04
CA GLN A 216 0.81 15.05 13.32
C GLN A 216 -0.12 13.92 13.83
N MET A 217 -0.30 12.85 13.06
CA MET A 217 -1.04 11.67 13.53
C MET A 217 -0.27 10.95 14.64
N PRO A 218 -0.92 10.64 15.77
CA PRO A 218 -0.33 9.82 16.81
C PRO A 218 -0.27 8.35 16.40
N CYS A 219 0.60 7.59 17.04
CA CYS A 219 0.65 6.13 16.98
C CYS A 219 0.88 5.53 15.58
N LEU A 220 1.21 6.35 14.58
CA LEU A 220 1.45 5.90 13.21
C LEU A 220 2.71 5.03 13.13
N ALA A 221 2.58 3.81 12.59
CA ALA A 221 3.66 2.83 12.51
C ALA A 221 4.30 2.77 11.12
N GLU A 222 3.50 2.87 10.07
CA GLU A 222 3.96 2.75 8.67
C GLU A 222 3.12 3.66 7.77
N LEU A 223 3.75 4.22 6.75
CA LEU A 223 3.09 4.91 5.65
C LEU A 223 3.24 4.10 4.38
N ASN A 224 2.13 3.85 3.67
CA ASN A 224 2.13 3.26 2.34
C ASN A 224 1.97 4.34 1.27
N VAL A 225 3.01 4.52 0.44
CA VAL A 225 3.07 5.60 -0.58
C VAL A 225 3.39 4.99 -1.93
N GLY A 226 2.58 5.29 -2.95
CA GLY A 226 2.75 4.74 -4.30
C GLY A 226 2.77 5.80 -5.37
N HIS A 227 1.60 6.25 -5.82
CA HIS A 227 1.43 7.10 -6.99
C HIS A 227 2.39 8.30 -7.02
N HIS A 228 2.54 9.01 -5.90
CA HIS A 228 3.39 10.19 -5.83
C HIS A 228 4.86 9.89 -6.11
N LEU A 229 5.37 8.78 -5.56
CA LEU A 229 6.77 8.38 -5.76
C LEU A 229 7.03 8.01 -7.22
N VAL A 230 6.17 7.18 -7.81
CA VAL A 230 6.28 6.76 -9.21
C VAL A 230 6.15 7.97 -10.15
N ALA A 231 5.16 8.85 -9.92
CA ALA A 231 4.97 10.06 -10.72
C ALA A 231 6.20 10.98 -10.69
N ARG A 232 6.83 11.15 -9.53
CA ARG A 232 8.05 11.96 -9.42
C ARG A 232 9.26 11.28 -10.07
N ALA A 233 9.38 9.97 -9.97
CA ALA A 233 10.46 9.21 -10.60
C ALA A 233 10.48 9.37 -12.12
N LEU A 234 9.32 9.51 -12.77
CA LEU A 234 9.23 9.76 -14.21
C LEU A 234 9.99 11.02 -14.67
N PHE A 235 10.07 12.05 -13.82
CA PHE A 235 10.76 13.30 -14.15
C PHE A 235 12.17 13.36 -13.56
N GLY A 236 12.39 12.81 -12.37
CA GLY A 236 13.65 12.89 -11.66
C GLY A 236 14.74 12.00 -12.25
N LEU A 237 14.44 10.73 -12.48
CA LEU A 237 15.40 9.75 -12.97
C LEU A 237 15.74 9.94 -14.46
N SER A 238 14.75 10.29 -15.30
CA SER A 238 14.99 10.48 -16.72
C SER A 238 15.94 11.65 -17.03
N LEU A 239 15.91 12.72 -16.24
CA LEU A 239 16.79 13.87 -16.45
C LEU A 239 18.25 13.58 -16.08
N ILE A 240 18.52 12.71 -15.11
CA ILE A 240 19.88 12.31 -14.75
C ILE A 240 20.46 11.38 -15.82
N HIS A 241 19.70 10.40 -16.28
CA HIS A 241 20.18 9.46 -17.31
C HIS A 241 20.26 10.05 -18.72
N ILE A 242 19.46 11.03 -19.07
CA ILE A 242 19.54 11.73 -20.36
C ILE A 242 20.72 12.72 -20.39
N SER A 243 21.15 13.25 -19.25
CA SER A 243 22.25 14.22 -19.20
C SER A 243 23.65 13.58 -19.09
N GLU A 244 23.78 12.35 -18.61
CA GLU A 244 25.08 11.69 -18.44
C GLU A 244 25.75 11.20 -19.74
N PRO A 245 25.04 10.57 -20.73
CA PRO A 245 25.67 10.17 -21.97
C PRO A 245 26.28 11.33 -22.77
N THR A 246 25.67 12.51 -22.68
CA THR A 246 26.20 13.71 -23.35
C THR A 246 27.40 14.35 -22.68
N ARG A 247 27.76 13.98 -21.45
CA ARG A 247 28.98 14.42 -20.77
C ARG A 247 30.17 13.51 -21.02
N GLN A 248 29.97 12.20 -21.22
CA GLN A 248 31.04 11.27 -21.53
C GLN A 248 31.54 11.36 -22.97
N ASP A 249 30.69 11.79 -23.92
CA ASP A 249 31.08 11.96 -25.33
C ASP A 249 31.78 13.30 -25.64
N ARG A 250 32.15 14.08 -24.63
CA ARG A 250 32.82 15.39 -24.76
C ARG A 250 34.21 15.47 -24.15
N ILE A 251 34.90 14.33 -24.00
CA ILE A 251 36.33 14.28 -23.65
C ILE A 251 37.14 13.71 -24.80
#